data_8a446e1511be54540aee39d0e7c15282
#
_entry.id   8a446e1511be54540aee39d0e7c15282
#
_cell.length_a   1.000
_cell.length_b   1.000
_cell.length_c   1.000
_cell.angle_alpha   90.00
_cell.angle_beta   90.00
_cell.angle_gamma   90.00
#
_symmetry.space_group_name_H-M   'P 1'
#
loop_
_entity.id
_entity.type
_entity.pdbx_description
1 polymer ?
#
loop_
_entity_poly.entity_id
_entity_poly.type
_entity_poly.pdbx_seq_one_letter_code
_entity_poly.pdbx_strand_id
1 'polypeptide(L)' 'MRRIIQANIERLKELLKTELDPTRRAMELRILAEEEAKLEHEPKDKKAAF' A
#
# COMPACT_ATOMS: atom_id res chain seq x y z
N MET A 1 -7.90 -7.56 -7.00
CA MET A 1 -6.72 -6.97 -6.49
C MET A 1 -6.88 -5.98 -5.38
N ARG A 2 -7.95 -5.24 -5.39
CA ARG A 2 -8.16 -4.29 -4.32
C ARG A 2 -8.02 -4.89 -2.96
N ARG A 3 -8.55 -6.07 -2.76
CA ARG A 3 -8.49 -6.71 -1.49
C ARG A 3 -7.07 -6.98 -1.05
N ILE A 4 -6.24 -7.42 -1.99
CA ILE A 4 -4.86 -7.71 -1.68
C ILE A 4 -4.12 -6.42 -1.37
N ILE A 5 -4.39 -5.37 -2.13
CA ILE A 5 -3.74 -4.10 -1.88
C ILE A 5 -4.15 -3.54 -0.53
N GLN A 6 -5.43 -3.67 -0.20
CA GLN A 6 -5.88 -3.19 1.08
C GLN A 6 -5.26 -3.98 2.22
N ALA A 7 -5.11 -5.27 2.04
CA ALA A 7 -4.49 -6.09 3.07
C ALA A 7 -3.04 -5.68 3.28
N ASN A 8 -2.35 -5.35 2.19
CA ASN A 8 -0.98 -4.91 2.28
C ASN A 8 -0.89 -3.58 3.01
N ILE A 9 -1.80 -2.69 2.73
CA ILE A 9 -1.82 -1.39 3.39
C ILE A 9 -2.01 -1.57 4.89
N GLU A 10 -2.95 -2.42 5.27
CA GLU A 10 -3.21 -2.65 6.67
C GLU A 10 -1.98 -3.24 7.34
N ARG A 11 -1.35 -4.19 6.69
CA ARG A 11 -0.17 -4.80 7.25
C ARG A 11 0.95 -3.79 7.41
N LEU A 12 1.16 -2.94 6.43
CA LEU A 12 2.21 -1.95 6.51
C LEU A 12 1.94 -0.96 7.64
N LYS A 13 0.69 -0.60 7.84
CA LYS A 13 0.34 0.29 8.92
C LYS A 13 0.66 -0.33 10.26
N GLU A 14 0.41 -1.63 10.37
CA GLU A 14 0.69 -2.33 11.61
C GLU A 14 2.20 -2.37 11.85
N LEU A 15 2.96 -2.65 10.81
CA LEU A 15 4.39 -2.71 10.93
C LEU A 15 4.96 -1.36 11.35
N LEU A 16 4.42 -0.30 10.79
CA LEU A 16 4.89 1.03 11.11
C LEU A 16 4.70 1.38 12.58
N LYS A 17 3.69 0.83 13.20
CA LYS A 17 3.43 1.12 14.59
C LYS A 17 4.57 0.65 15.48
N THR A 18 5.21 -0.43 15.11
CA THR A 18 6.24 -0.98 15.94
C THR A 18 7.65 -0.87 15.34
N GLU A 19 7.74 -0.34 14.14
CA GLU A 19 9.03 -0.23 13.50
C GLU A 19 9.83 0.92 14.08
N LEU A 20 10.98 0.61 14.68
CA LEU A 20 11.79 1.63 15.26
C LEU A 20 13.00 2.03 14.41
N ASP A 21 13.32 1.22 13.44
CA ASP A 21 14.46 1.50 12.59
C ASP A 21 14.06 2.56 11.56
N PRO A 22 14.67 3.74 11.57
CA PRO A 22 14.28 4.81 10.65
C PRO A 22 14.42 4.45 9.19
N THR A 23 15.41 3.64 8.86
CA THR A 23 15.60 3.26 7.47
C THR A 23 14.46 2.36 7.00
N ARG A 24 14.09 1.41 7.83
CA ARG A 24 13.02 0.52 7.48
C ARG A 24 11.71 1.25 7.47
N ARG A 25 11.55 2.14 8.41
CA ARG A 25 10.34 2.92 8.51
C ARG A 25 10.14 3.73 7.24
N ALA A 26 11.22 4.33 6.73
CA ALA A 26 11.14 5.12 5.53
C ALA A 26 10.76 4.25 4.34
N MET A 27 11.30 3.04 4.28
CA MET A 27 11.00 2.15 3.21
C MET A 27 9.54 1.71 3.28
N GLU A 28 9.08 1.41 4.46
CA GLU A 28 7.71 0.97 4.63
C GLU A 28 6.73 2.07 4.29
N LEU A 29 7.07 3.30 4.64
CA LEU A 29 6.21 4.42 4.31
C LEU A 29 6.12 4.60 2.81
N ARG A 30 7.24 4.39 2.12
CA ARG A 30 7.26 4.54 0.70
C ARG A 30 6.41 3.46 0.05
N ILE A 31 6.55 2.22 0.51
CA ILE A 31 5.76 1.13 -0.03
C ILE A 31 4.28 1.37 0.25
N LEU A 32 3.98 1.87 1.43
CA LEU A 32 2.60 2.14 1.78
C LEU A 32 2.01 3.18 0.82
N ALA A 33 2.77 4.23 0.55
CA ALA A 33 2.31 5.26 -0.37
C ALA A 33 2.07 4.69 -1.75
N GLU A 34 2.93 3.79 -2.18
CA GLU A 34 2.78 3.17 -3.49
C GLU A 34 1.53 2.29 -3.53
N GLU A 35 1.28 1.56 -2.47
CA GLU A 35 0.11 0.70 -2.44
C GLU A 35 -1.17 1.52 -2.43
N GLU A 36 -1.15 2.61 -1.70
CA GLU A 36 -2.30 3.47 -1.65
C GLU A 36 -2.58 4.10 -3.01
N ALA A 37 -1.52 4.44 -3.72
CA ALA A 37 -1.68 4.99 -5.05
C ALA A 37 -2.26 3.95 -5.99
N LYS A 38 -1.84 2.72 -5.85
CA LYS A 38 -2.38 1.66 -6.68
C LYS A 38 -3.85 1.46 -6.40
N LEU A 39 -4.22 1.51 -5.15
CA LEU A 39 -5.61 1.31 -4.78
C LEU A 39 -6.46 2.42 -5.38
N GLU A 40 -5.94 3.62 -5.34
CA GLU A 40 -6.65 4.73 -5.88
C GLU A 40 -6.84 4.61 -7.37
N HIS A 41 -5.83 4.11 -8.06
CA HIS A 41 -5.92 3.98 -9.48
C HIS A 41 -6.50 2.65 -9.89
N GLU A 42 -6.86 1.85 -8.94
CA GLU A 42 -7.36 0.58 -9.25
C GLU A 42 -8.66 0.74 -9.87
N PRO A 43 -8.77 0.55 -11.03
CA PRO A 43 -9.92 0.87 -11.72
C PRO A 43 -10.94 -0.11 -11.74
N LYS A 44 -11.94 0.33 -11.67
CA LYS A 44 -12.95 -0.46 -11.82
C LYS A 44 -13.01 -0.28 -13.21
N ASP A 45 -12.38 0.64 -13.67
CA ASP A 45 -12.53 0.92 -14.99
C ASP A 45 -11.48 0.33 -15.75
N LYS A 46 -10.62 -0.10 -15.23
CA LYS A 46 -9.66 -0.48 -15.94
C LYS A 46 -10.04 -1.48 -16.76
N LYS A 47 -10.84 -2.02 -16.41
CA LYS A 47 -11.19 -3.01 -17.15
C LYS A 47 -11.53 -2.52 -18.34
N ALA A 48 -11.89 -1.56 -18.20
CA ALA A 48 -12.39 -1.07 -19.31
C ALA A 48 -11.27 -0.96 -20.17
N ALA A 49 -10.37 -0.81 -19.71
CA ALA A 49 -9.33 -0.62 -20.53
C ALA A 49 -9.32 -1.65 -21.52
N PHE A 50 -9.48 -1.86 -21.67
CA PHE A 50 -9.21 -2.54 -22.58
C PHE A 50 -9.75 -3.07 -22.88
#